data_f2e3205b8522718956d692bc6cd95981
#
_entry.id   f2e3205b8522718956d692bc6cd95981
#
_cell.length_a   1.000
_cell.length_b   1.000
_cell.length_c   1.000
_cell.angle_alpha   90.00
_cell.angle_beta   90.00
_cell.angle_gamma   90.00
#
_symmetry.space_group_name_H-M   'P 1'
#
loop_
_entity.id
_entity.type
_entity.pdbx_description
1 polymer ?
#
loop_
_entity_poly.entity_id
_entity_poly.type
_entity_poly.pdbx_seq_one_letter_code
_entity_poly.pdbx_strand_id
1 'polypeptide(L)'
;MISAMLTLGSISALGIAMLLWADRRYPEDRDSLPAIIDQLLPQTQCAQCGYGGCRPYAEAIAEGAPINLCPPGGEALIKQLSRQLNRPDLPLSAEVPATAPKQIARIDESQCIGCTLCIPACPV
;
A
#
# COMPACT_ATOMS: atom_id res chain seq x y z
N MET A 1 45.03 5.19 1.75
CA MET A 1 43.98 4.84 0.77
C MET A 1 43.58 3.36 0.84
N ILE A 2 44.48 2.40 0.93
CA ILE A 2 44.18 0.97 1.02
C ILE A 2 43.35 0.63 2.28
N SER A 3 43.67 1.22 3.43
CA SER A 3 42.93 0.99 4.68
C SER A 3 41.45 1.45 4.56
N ALA A 4 41.20 2.59 3.92
CA ALA A 4 39.83 3.09 3.72
C ALA A 4 39.03 2.17 2.76
N MET A 5 39.65 1.64 1.72
CA MET A 5 39.01 0.68 0.82
C MET A 5 38.69 -0.65 1.54
N LEU A 6 39.59 -1.12 2.39
CA LEU A 6 39.36 -2.35 3.16
C LEU A 6 38.23 -2.17 4.20
N THR A 7 38.16 -1.02 4.88
CA THR A 7 37.08 -0.76 5.84
C THR A 7 35.72 -0.61 5.15
N LEU A 8 35.66 0.12 4.03
CA LEU A 8 34.41 0.23 3.25
C LEU A 8 33.95 -1.12 2.71
N GLY A 9 34.88 -1.90 2.17
CA GLY A 9 34.61 -3.24 1.66
C GLY A 9 34.08 -4.19 2.73
N SER A 10 34.66 -4.15 3.93
CA SER A 10 34.22 -5.01 5.04
C SER A 10 32.82 -4.63 5.55
N ILE A 11 32.52 -3.35 5.65
CA ILE A 11 31.17 -2.88 6.05
C ILE A 11 30.12 -3.29 5.02
N SER A 12 30.44 -3.11 3.73
CA SER A 12 29.52 -3.52 2.65
C SER A 12 29.28 -5.04 2.63
N ALA A 13 30.34 -5.82 2.81
CA ALA A 13 30.24 -7.28 2.86
C ALA A 13 29.40 -7.77 4.05
N LEU A 14 29.58 -7.15 5.22
CA LEU A 14 28.76 -7.41 6.41
C LEU A 14 27.29 -7.07 6.17
N GLY A 15 27.02 -5.91 5.56
CA GLY A 15 25.65 -5.49 5.21
C GLY A 15 24.96 -6.48 4.27
N ILE A 16 25.65 -6.90 3.21
CA ILE A 16 25.14 -7.90 2.26
C ILE A 16 24.88 -9.24 2.97
N ALA A 17 25.83 -9.71 3.79
CA ALA A 17 25.68 -10.96 4.52
C ALA A 17 24.47 -10.91 5.47
N MET A 18 24.26 -9.78 6.15
CA MET A 18 23.12 -9.58 7.04
C MET A 18 21.79 -9.58 6.28
N LEU A 19 21.73 -8.92 5.12
CA LEU A 19 20.54 -8.92 4.26
C LEU A 19 20.19 -10.30 3.74
N LEU A 20 21.19 -11.05 3.24
CA LEU A 20 21.02 -12.42 2.76
C LEU A 20 20.59 -13.37 3.90
N TRP A 21 21.11 -13.16 5.09
CA TRP A 21 20.69 -13.91 6.27
C TRP A 21 19.24 -13.60 6.65
N ALA A 22 18.86 -12.32 6.64
CA ALA A 22 17.50 -11.88 6.92
C ALA A 22 16.49 -12.42 5.91
N ASP A 23 16.81 -12.38 4.60
CA ASP A 23 15.98 -12.92 3.52
C ASP A 23 15.73 -14.43 3.70
N ARG A 24 16.77 -15.19 4.10
CA ARG A 24 16.61 -16.62 4.40
C ARG A 24 15.86 -16.88 5.70
N ARG A 25 15.97 -15.99 6.67
CA ARG A 25 15.35 -16.17 7.98
C ARG A 25 13.87 -15.75 8.01
N TYR A 26 13.51 -14.81 7.12
CA TYR A 26 12.16 -14.26 6.98
C TYR A 26 11.70 -14.37 5.51
N PRO A 27 11.51 -15.60 5.00
CA PRO A 27 11.03 -15.76 3.63
C PRO A 27 9.65 -15.11 3.50
N GLU A 28 9.50 -14.23 2.50
CA GLU A 28 8.22 -13.66 2.17
C GLU A 28 7.38 -14.73 1.46
N ASP A 29 6.31 -15.16 2.10
CA ASP A 29 5.38 -16.13 1.51
C ASP A 29 4.49 -15.44 0.47
N ARG A 30 5.01 -15.36 -0.77
CA ARG A 30 4.34 -14.70 -1.91
C ARG A 30 3.15 -15.48 -2.44
N ASP A 31 3.07 -16.75 -2.11
CA ASP A 31 2.01 -17.66 -2.55
C ASP A 31 0.87 -17.75 -1.51
N SER A 32 1.00 -17.06 -0.39
CA SER A 32 -0.04 -16.99 0.63
C SER A 32 -1.27 -16.24 0.12
N LEU A 33 -2.45 -16.63 0.60
CA LEU A 33 -3.71 -15.96 0.25
C LEU A 33 -3.66 -14.44 0.49
N PRO A 34 -3.14 -13.93 1.63
CA PRO A 34 -2.96 -12.50 1.84
C PRO A 34 -2.06 -11.84 0.79
N ALA A 35 -0.98 -12.50 0.35
CA ALA A 35 -0.08 -11.94 -0.65
C ALA A 35 -0.75 -11.82 -2.04
N ILE A 36 -1.55 -12.82 -2.41
CA ILE A 36 -2.34 -12.79 -3.65
C ILE A 36 -3.38 -11.65 -3.60
N ILE A 37 -4.08 -11.51 -2.47
CA ILE A 37 -5.05 -10.43 -2.28
C ILE A 37 -4.36 -9.06 -2.33
N ASP A 38 -3.21 -8.92 -1.66
CA ASP A 38 -2.46 -7.67 -1.63
C ASP A 38 -2.04 -7.21 -3.03
N GLN A 39 -1.64 -8.12 -3.91
CA GLN A 39 -1.32 -7.82 -5.31
C GLN A 39 -2.53 -7.33 -6.12
N LEU A 40 -3.74 -7.70 -5.76
CA LEU A 40 -4.97 -7.21 -6.39
C LEU A 40 -5.37 -5.82 -5.92
N LEU A 41 -4.96 -5.43 -4.71
CA LEU A 41 -5.27 -4.13 -4.13
C LEU A 41 -4.53 -3.00 -4.88
N PRO A 42 -5.11 -1.78 -4.94
CA PRO A 42 -4.56 -0.67 -5.74
C PRO A 42 -3.26 -0.07 -5.21
N GLN A 43 -2.75 -0.57 -4.10
CA GLN A 43 -1.46 -0.18 -3.47
C GLN A 43 -1.33 1.33 -3.16
N THR A 44 -2.46 2.03 -3.00
CA THR A 44 -2.48 3.46 -2.67
C THR A 44 -2.11 3.76 -1.23
N GLN A 45 -2.10 2.74 -0.35
CA GLN A 45 -1.76 2.83 1.08
C GLN A 45 -2.52 3.94 1.83
N CYS A 46 -3.75 4.27 1.37
CA CYS A 46 -4.52 5.43 1.82
C CYS A 46 -5.23 5.26 3.17
N ALA A 47 -5.27 4.04 3.71
CA ALA A 47 -5.94 3.69 4.96
C ALA A 47 -7.46 4.03 5.05
N GLN A 48 -8.11 4.41 3.95
CA GLN A 48 -9.53 4.79 3.93
C GLN A 48 -10.48 3.61 4.23
N CYS A 49 -10.01 2.39 4.08
CA CYS A 49 -10.73 1.17 4.45
C CYS A 49 -10.74 0.90 5.98
N GLY A 50 -10.09 1.76 6.78
CA GLY A 50 -9.94 1.59 8.23
C GLY A 50 -8.76 0.72 8.65
N TYR A 51 -7.99 0.17 7.72
CA TYR A 51 -6.76 -0.58 7.98
C TYR A 51 -5.53 0.29 7.73
N GLY A 52 -4.39 -0.03 8.36
CA GLY A 52 -3.17 0.75 8.27
C GLY A 52 -2.45 0.74 6.91
N GLY A 53 -3.05 0.12 5.89
CA GLY A 53 -2.50 0.00 4.54
C GLY A 53 -3.12 -1.17 3.79
N CYS A 54 -2.67 -1.42 2.54
CA CYS A 54 -3.22 -2.49 1.70
C CYS A 54 -2.89 -3.88 2.26
N ARG A 55 -1.67 -4.10 2.74
CA ARG A 55 -1.26 -5.39 3.28
C ARG A 55 -2.07 -5.83 4.51
N PRO A 56 -2.27 -5.00 5.57
CA PRO A 56 -3.13 -5.34 6.69
C PRO A 56 -4.59 -5.61 6.28
N TYR A 57 -5.09 -4.90 5.27
CA TYR A 57 -6.42 -5.18 4.75
C TYR A 57 -6.48 -6.51 4.01
N ALA A 58 -5.46 -6.86 3.23
CA ALA A 58 -5.36 -8.18 2.56
C ALA A 58 -5.34 -9.34 3.57
N GLU A 59 -4.61 -9.18 4.67
CA GLU A 59 -4.56 -10.15 5.77
C GLU A 59 -5.94 -10.30 6.43
N ALA A 60 -6.61 -9.20 6.73
CA ALA A 60 -7.96 -9.21 7.26
C ALA A 60 -8.98 -9.87 6.31
N ILE A 61 -8.89 -9.63 5.00
CA ILE A 61 -9.74 -10.29 4.00
C ILE A 61 -9.51 -11.82 4.02
N ALA A 62 -8.26 -12.25 4.12
CA ALA A 62 -7.93 -13.67 4.21
C ALA A 62 -8.51 -14.32 5.49
N GLU A 63 -8.60 -13.57 6.59
CA GLU A 63 -9.23 -13.98 7.85
C GLU A 63 -10.76 -13.88 7.82
N GLY A 64 -11.35 -13.30 6.79
CA GLY A 64 -12.82 -13.24 6.63
C GLY A 64 -13.43 -11.85 6.62
N ALA A 65 -12.64 -10.79 6.68
CA ALA A 65 -13.15 -9.42 6.60
C ALA A 65 -13.92 -9.15 5.30
N PRO A 66 -14.80 -8.14 5.28
CA PRO A 66 -15.54 -7.73 4.08
C PRO A 66 -14.60 -7.27 2.95
N ILE A 67 -14.91 -7.65 1.69
CA ILE A 67 -14.11 -7.33 0.50
C ILE A 67 -14.47 -5.96 -0.12
N ASN A 68 -15.45 -5.26 0.43
CA ASN A 68 -16.06 -4.06 -0.14
C ASN A 68 -15.69 -2.75 0.59
N LEU A 69 -14.56 -2.72 1.30
CA LEU A 69 -14.13 -1.56 2.09
C LEU A 69 -13.11 -0.66 1.37
N CYS A 70 -12.67 -1.00 0.15
CA CYS A 70 -11.62 -0.24 -0.54
C CYS A 70 -12.21 0.80 -1.51
N PRO A 71 -12.19 2.13 -1.20
CA PRO A 71 -12.73 3.15 -2.09
C PRO A 71 -11.96 3.25 -3.41
N PRO A 72 -10.61 3.30 -3.43
CA PRO A 72 -9.87 3.41 -4.69
C PRO A 72 -10.05 2.21 -5.61
N GLY A 73 -10.30 1.02 -5.05
CA GLY A 73 -10.54 -0.19 -5.82
C GLY A 73 -11.94 -0.26 -6.44
N GLY A 74 -12.92 0.34 -5.76
CA GLY A 74 -14.31 0.40 -6.20
C GLY A 74 -14.93 -0.97 -6.52
N GLU A 75 -15.97 -0.96 -7.34
CA GLU A 75 -16.68 -2.18 -7.74
C GLU A 75 -15.83 -3.16 -8.58
N ALA A 76 -14.85 -2.63 -9.34
CA ALA A 76 -13.98 -3.47 -10.16
C ALA A 76 -13.14 -4.41 -9.29
N LEU A 77 -12.57 -3.88 -8.21
CA LEU A 77 -11.82 -4.67 -7.23
C LEU A 77 -12.71 -5.69 -6.52
N ILE A 78 -13.90 -5.28 -6.10
CA ILE A 78 -14.86 -6.17 -5.41
C ILE A 78 -15.16 -7.38 -6.30
N LYS A 79 -15.43 -7.17 -7.59
CA LYS A 79 -15.67 -8.25 -8.55
C LYS A 79 -14.45 -9.17 -8.74
N GLN A 80 -13.24 -8.62 -8.72
CA GLN A 80 -12.02 -9.43 -8.80
C GLN A 80 -11.84 -10.29 -7.54
N LEU A 81 -11.96 -9.68 -6.36
CA LEU A 81 -11.84 -10.38 -5.08
C LEU A 81 -12.94 -11.42 -4.89
N SER A 82 -14.18 -11.10 -5.29
CA SER A 82 -15.32 -12.02 -5.26
C SER A 82 -15.04 -13.28 -6.06
N ARG A 83 -14.54 -13.14 -7.30
CA ARG A 83 -14.15 -14.28 -8.15
C ARG A 83 -13.00 -15.08 -7.57
N GLN A 84 -11.96 -14.39 -7.07
CA GLN A 84 -10.76 -15.04 -6.53
C GLN A 84 -11.06 -15.82 -5.26
N LEU A 85 -11.93 -15.28 -4.39
CA LEU A 85 -12.25 -15.85 -3.08
C LEU A 85 -13.55 -16.66 -3.08
N ASN A 86 -14.24 -16.76 -4.23
CA ASN A 86 -15.55 -17.39 -4.36
C ASN A 86 -16.56 -16.86 -3.32
N ARG A 87 -16.57 -15.54 -3.12
CA ARG A 87 -17.49 -14.81 -2.24
C ARG A 87 -18.53 -14.05 -3.06
N PRO A 88 -19.72 -13.75 -2.51
CA PRO A 88 -20.74 -12.96 -3.20
C PRO A 88 -20.25 -11.54 -3.49
N ASP A 89 -20.67 -11.01 -4.63
CA ASP A 89 -20.46 -9.60 -4.96
C ASP A 89 -21.28 -8.72 -4.00
N LEU A 90 -20.60 -7.82 -3.31
CA LEU A 90 -21.19 -6.86 -2.40
C LEU A 90 -21.06 -5.44 -3.00
N PRO A 91 -22.04 -4.56 -2.83
CA PRO A 91 -21.87 -3.15 -3.16
C PRO A 91 -20.78 -2.54 -2.27
N LEU A 92 -20.16 -1.46 -2.73
CA LEU A 92 -19.20 -0.70 -1.91
C LEU A 92 -19.86 -0.32 -0.59
N SER A 93 -19.16 -0.49 0.52
CA SER A 93 -19.72 -0.18 1.85
C SER A 93 -20.08 1.30 1.94
N ALA A 94 -21.25 1.60 2.47
CA ALA A 94 -21.72 2.97 2.69
C ALA A 94 -20.92 3.73 3.76
N GLU A 95 -20.18 2.98 4.61
CA GLU A 95 -19.30 3.55 5.63
C GLU A 95 -18.00 4.11 5.04
N VAL A 96 -17.69 3.71 3.81
CA VAL A 96 -16.48 4.13 3.12
C VAL A 96 -16.85 5.32 2.22
N PRO A 97 -16.11 6.44 2.30
CA PRO A 97 -16.40 7.59 1.46
C PRO A 97 -16.35 7.20 -0.02
N ALA A 98 -17.41 7.52 -0.75
CA ALA A 98 -17.45 7.27 -2.19
C ALA A 98 -16.24 7.93 -2.86
N THR A 99 -15.63 7.21 -3.82
CA THR A 99 -14.50 7.76 -4.57
C THR A 99 -14.96 9.04 -5.27
N ALA A 100 -14.50 10.18 -4.77
CA ALA A 100 -14.75 11.45 -5.42
C ALA A 100 -14.18 11.42 -6.85
N PRO A 101 -14.81 12.07 -7.83
CA PRO A 101 -14.23 12.18 -9.16
C PRO A 101 -12.82 12.74 -9.05
N LYS A 102 -11.90 12.22 -9.86
CA LYS A 102 -10.50 12.66 -9.85
C LYS A 102 -10.43 14.17 -10.03
N GLN A 103 -10.09 14.86 -8.97
CA GLN A 103 -9.87 16.29 -8.96
C GLN A 103 -8.37 16.55 -8.84
N ILE A 104 -7.88 17.49 -9.63
CA ILE A 104 -6.49 17.92 -9.57
C ILE A 104 -6.47 19.22 -8.79
N ALA A 105 -5.67 19.28 -7.73
CA ALA A 105 -5.40 20.54 -7.05
C ALA A 105 -4.63 21.47 -8.00
N ARG A 106 -5.18 22.65 -8.27
CA ARG A 106 -4.54 23.68 -9.09
C ARG A 106 -4.23 24.88 -8.23
N ILE A 107 -2.97 25.28 -8.24
CA ILE A 107 -2.52 26.51 -7.59
C ILE A 107 -2.44 27.60 -8.65
N ASP A 108 -3.07 28.73 -8.40
CA ASP A 108 -2.88 29.94 -9.22
C ASP A 108 -1.60 30.62 -8.76
N GLU A 109 -0.54 30.48 -9.55
CA GLU A 109 0.78 31.00 -9.23
C GLU A 109 0.78 32.53 -9.11
N SER A 110 -0.14 33.21 -9.80
CA SER A 110 -0.25 34.70 -9.74
C SER A 110 -0.78 35.19 -8.39
N GLN A 111 -1.52 34.36 -7.67
CA GLN A 111 -2.08 34.66 -6.35
C GLN A 111 -1.33 33.94 -5.21
N CYS A 112 -0.43 33.05 -5.55
CA CYS A 112 0.31 32.25 -4.58
C CYS A 112 1.39 33.08 -3.88
N ILE A 113 1.25 33.25 -2.57
CA ILE A 113 2.25 33.96 -1.74
C ILE A 113 3.32 33.03 -1.14
N GLY A 114 3.32 31.74 -1.49
CA GLY A 114 4.31 30.78 -0.99
C GLY A 114 4.17 30.41 0.50
N CYS A 115 2.99 30.58 1.11
CA CYS A 115 2.77 30.36 2.55
C CYS A 115 2.80 28.89 3.00
N THR A 116 2.93 27.96 2.08
CA THR A 116 3.02 26.49 2.33
C THR A 116 1.83 25.83 3.03
N LEU A 117 0.74 26.54 3.32
CA LEU A 117 -0.45 25.98 3.99
C LEU A 117 -1.14 24.86 3.20
N CYS A 118 -0.89 24.75 1.89
CA CYS A 118 -1.39 23.67 1.06
C CYS A 118 -0.70 22.31 1.34
N ILE A 119 0.53 22.31 1.89
CA ILE A 119 1.28 21.08 2.16
C ILE A 119 0.62 20.27 3.27
N PRO A 120 0.35 20.81 4.49
CA PRO A 120 -0.31 20.04 5.54
C PRO A 120 -1.79 19.75 5.25
N ALA A 121 -2.43 20.48 4.34
CA ALA A 121 -3.80 20.24 3.92
C ALA A 121 -3.91 19.12 2.86
N CYS A 122 -2.79 18.69 2.26
CA CYS A 122 -2.77 17.63 1.27
C CYS A 122 -2.96 16.28 1.97
N PRO A 123 -3.95 15.45 1.58
CA PRO A 123 -4.20 14.15 2.21
C PRO A 123 -3.23 13.04 1.74
N VAL A 124 -2.26 13.36 0.87
CA VAL A 124 -1.32 12.39 0.26
C VAL A 124 0.11 12.76 0.61
#